data_f17672ad334a1669fed61e4b93c1cf4c
#
_entry.id   f17672ad334a1669fed61e4b93c1cf4c
#
_cell.length_a   1.000
_cell.length_b   1.000
_cell.length_c   1.000
_cell.angle_alpha   90.00
_cell.angle_beta   90.00
_cell.angle_gamma   90.00
#
_symmetry.space_group_name_H-M   'P 1'
#
loop_
_entity.id
_entity.type
_entity.pdbx_description
1 polymer ?
#
loop_
_entity_poly.entity_id
_entity_poly.type
_entity_poly.pdbx_seq_one_letter_code
_entity_poly.pdbx_strand_id
1 'polypeptide(L)' 'APLQAEVSKCEGRIAKLEEMRTKLDERLVDPALYVASGTAMLDTLQRKRVEVMAGLEKAEELWILALERLERAREE' A
#
# COMPACT_ATOMS: atom_id res chain seq x y z
N ALA A 1 16.57 -5.80 -17.94
CA ALA A 1 16.96 -4.39 -17.86
C ALA A 1 16.62 -3.82 -16.48
N PRO A 2 17.49 -2.98 -15.89
CA PRO A 2 17.29 -2.46 -14.53
C PRO A 2 16.00 -1.63 -14.35
N LEU A 3 15.55 -0.93 -15.39
CA LEU A 3 14.34 -0.14 -15.32
C LEU A 3 13.08 -1.00 -15.21
N GLN A 4 13.05 -2.14 -15.91
CA GLN A 4 11.95 -3.09 -15.79
C GLN A 4 11.92 -3.72 -14.39
N ALA A 5 13.09 -4.00 -13.84
CA ALA A 5 13.21 -4.54 -12.49
C ALA A 5 12.67 -3.54 -11.45
N GLU A 6 12.95 -2.23 -11.62
CA GLU A 6 12.42 -1.20 -10.75
C GLU A 6 10.89 -1.14 -10.79
N VAL A 7 10.31 -1.20 -11.99
CA VAL A 7 8.85 -1.22 -12.16
C VAL A 7 8.24 -2.43 -11.46
N SER A 8 8.79 -3.61 -11.69
CA SER A 8 8.32 -4.85 -11.06
C SER A 8 8.41 -4.79 -9.54
N LYS A 9 9.48 -4.20 -9.02
CA LYS A 9 9.69 -4.04 -7.59
C LYS A 9 8.62 -3.14 -6.96
N CYS A 10 8.32 -2.02 -7.62
CA CYS A 10 7.26 -1.11 -7.18
C CYS A 10 5.89 -1.80 -7.22
N GLU A 11 5.60 -2.54 -8.28
CA GLU A 11 4.35 -3.28 -8.41
C GLU A 11 4.19 -4.32 -7.30
N GLY A 12 5.26 -5.03 -6.97
CA GLY A 12 5.25 -5.99 -5.86
C GLY A 12 4.98 -5.33 -4.52
N ARG A 13 5.58 -4.17 -4.29
CA ARG A 13 5.37 -3.40 -3.05
C ARG A 13 3.92 -2.91 -2.96
N ILE A 14 3.37 -2.38 -4.05
CA ILE A 14 1.99 -1.92 -4.12
C ILE A 14 1.03 -3.09 -3.82
N ALA A 15 1.25 -4.25 -4.43
CA ALA A 15 0.43 -5.42 -4.21
C ALA A 15 0.40 -5.85 -2.74
N LYS A 16 1.57 -5.85 -2.08
CA LYS A 16 1.66 -6.18 -0.65
C LYS A 16 0.91 -5.18 0.22
N LEU A 17 1.07 -3.89 -0.07
CA LEU A 17 0.41 -2.85 0.69
C LEU A 17 -1.10 -2.88 0.50
N GLU A 18 -1.57 -3.15 -0.71
CA GLU A 18 -3.00 -3.33 -0.98
C GLU A 18 -3.58 -4.52 -0.24
N GLU A 19 -2.83 -5.63 -0.17
CA GLU A 19 -3.23 -6.80 0.60
C GLU A 19 -3.34 -6.46 2.09
N MET A 20 -2.37 -5.73 2.63
CA MET A 20 -2.41 -5.28 4.02
C MET A 20 -3.61 -4.38 4.29
N ARG A 21 -3.90 -3.45 3.37
CA ARG A 21 -5.07 -2.57 3.48
C ARG A 21 -6.37 -3.37 3.49
N THR A 22 -6.50 -4.34 2.59
CA THR A 22 -7.67 -5.20 2.52
C THR A 22 -7.89 -5.94 3.84
N LYS A 23 -6.83 -6.51 4.40
CA LYS A 23 -6.90 -7.21 5.69
C LYS A 23 -7.31 -6.28 6.83
N LEU A 24 -6.77 -5.07 6.84
CA LEU A 24 -7.13 -4.07 7.84
C LEU A 24 -8.60 -3.65 7.70
N ASP A 25 -9.06 -3.43 6.49
CA ASP A 25 -10.45 -3.06 6.24
C ASP A 25 -11.41 -4.17 6.66
N GLU A 26 -11.07 -5.44 6.40
CA GLU A 26 -11.84 -6.59 6.85
C GLU A 26 -11.97 -6.63 8.38
N ARG A 27 -10.88 -6.34 9.08
CA ARG A 27 -10.89 -6.29 10.54
C ARG A 27 -11.70 -5.12 11.08
N LEU A 28 -11.62 -3.98 10.40
CA LEU A 28 -12.31 -2.77 10.81
C LEU A 28 -13.84 -2.86 10.70
N VAL A 29 -14.37 -3.76 9.87
CA VAL A 29 -15.81 -3.99 9.76
C VAL A 29 -16.33 -5.03 10.77
N ASP A 30 -15.46 -5.65 11.55
CA ASP A 30 -15.84 -6.65 12.55
C ASP A 30 -16.56 -5.95 13.72
N PRO A 31 -17.84 -6.31 14.00
CA PRO A 31 -18.58 -5.66 15.10
C PRO A 31 -17.93 -5.85 16.47
N ALA A 32 -17.11 -6.86 16.67
CA ALA A 32 -16.43 -7.11 17.92
C ALA A 32 -15.46 -5.97 18.31
N LEU A 33 -14.96 -5.22 17.33
CA LEU A 33 -14.05 -4.09 17.57
C LEU A 33 -14.75 -2.87 18.17
N TYR A 34 -16.07 -2.80 18.04
CA TYR A 34 -16.85 -1.65 18.46
C TYR A 34 -17.46 -1.82 19.84
N VAL A 35 -17.16 -2.93 20.55
CA VAL A 35 -17.49 -3.09 21.96
C VAL A 35 -16.44 -2.39 22.83
N ALA A 36 -16.78 -2.08 24.07
CA ALA A 36 -15.95 -1.28 24.97
C ALA A 36 -14.50 -1.78 25.10
N SER A 37 -14.30 -3.10 25.10
CA SER A 37 -12.97 -3.71 25.24
C SER A 37 -12.14 -3.66 23.96
N GLY A 38 -12.75 -3.34 22.80
CA GLY A 38 -12.09 -3.31 21.51
C GLY A 38 -11.55 -1.94 21.09
N THR A 39 -11.77 -0.89 21.89
CA THR A 39 -11.42 0.49 21.52
C THR A 39 -9.94 0.69 21.23
N ALA A 40 -9.06 0.09 22.04
CA ALA A 40 -7.61 0.19 21.85
C ALA A 40 -7.17 -0.52 20.56
N MET A 41 -7.77 -1.67 20.25
CA MET A 41 -7.50 -2.41 19.01
C MET A 41 -7.96 -1.61 17.79
N LEU A 42 -9.13 -1.00 17.87
CA LEU A 42 -9.67 -0.16 16.79
C LEU A 42 -8.72 1.00 16.50
N ASP A 43 -8.23 1.69 17.53
CA ASP A 43 -7.30 2.79 17.38
C ASP A 43 -5.99 2.32 16.71
N THR A 44 -5.46 1.19 17.15
CA THR A 44 -4.25 0.59 16.58
C THR A 44 -4.45 0.26 15.08
N LEU A 45 -5.58 -0.33 14.74
CA LEU A 45 -5.89 -0.69 13.35
C LEU A 45 -6.05 0.53 12.46
N GLN A 46 -6.67 1.58 12.97
CA GLN A 46 -6.82 2.83 12.23
C GLN A 46 -5.46 3.50 11.97
N ARG A 47 -4.56 3.48 12.95
CA ARG A 47 -3.20 3.99 12.77
C ARG A 47 -2.43 3.21 11.73
N LYS A 48 -2.52 1.89 11.76
CA LYS A 48 -1.88 1.04 10.76
C LYS A 48 -2.43 1.31 9.37
N ARG A 49 -3.75 1.52 9.27
CA ARG A 49 -4.37 1.85 7.99
C ARG A 49 -3.82 3.14 7.41
N VAL A 50 -3.65 4.17 8.23
CA VAL A 50 -3.06 5.44 7.80
C VAL A 50 -1.63 5.22 7.29
N GLU A 51 -0.82 4.45 8.00
CA GLU A 51 0.55 4.13 7.59
C GLU A 51 0.58 3.37 6.26
N VAL A 52 -0.30 2.39 6.10
CA VAL A 52 -0.39 1.61 4.85
C VAL A 52 -0.83 2.49 3.69
N MET A 53 -1.80 3.37 3.90
CA MET A 53 -2.26 4.29 2.86
C MET A 53 -1.17 5.27 2.45
N ALA A 54 -0.40 5.79 3.40
CA ALA A 54 0.73 6.67 3.11
C ALA A 54 1.82 5.92 2.33
N GLY A 55 2.09 4.67 2.71
CA GLY A 55 3.04 3.82 1.99
C GLY A 55 2.60 3.51 0.57
N LEU A 56 1.31 3.26 0.37
CA LEU A 56 0.73 3.04 -0.96
C LEU A 56 0.90 4.26 -1.85
N GLU A 57 0.57 5.43 -1.33
CA GLU A 57 0.70 6.68 -2.08
C GLU A 57 2.13 6.89 -2.56
N LYS A 58 3.09 6.69 -1.67
CA LYS A 58 4.50 6.81 -1.99
C LYS A 58 4.97 5.75 -2.99
N ALA A 59 4.52 4.51 -2.82
CA ALA A 59 4.86 3.42 -3.73
C ALA A 59 4.31 3.67 -5.13
N GLU A 60 3.10 4.21 -5.23
CA GLU A 60 2.50 4.58 -6.51
C GLU A 60 3.25 5.71 -7.20
N GLU A 61 3.69 6.72 -6.44
CA GLU A 61 4.53 7.79 -6.99
C GLU A 61 5.83 7.25 -7.58
N LEU A 62 6.51 6.37 -6.85
CA LEU A 62 7.74 5.74 -7.31
C LEU A 62 7.51 4.87 -8.54
N TRP A 63 6.39 4.17 -8.58
CA TRP A 63 5.99 3.35 -9.71
C TRP A 63 5.79 4.19 -10.98
N ILE A 64 5.08 5.31 -10.85
CA ILE A 64 4.86 6.24 -11.96
C ILE A 64 6.18 6.78 -12.50
N LEU A 65 7.09 7.18 -11.60
CA LEU A 65 8.42 7.65 -11.99
C LEU A 65 9.22 6.57 -12.71
N ALA A 66 9.15 5.33 -12.23
CA ALA A 66 9.84 4.22 -12.87
C ALA A 66 9.28 3.94 -14.26
N LEU A 67 7.95 4.02 -14.43
CA LEU A 67 7.31 3.87 -15.74
C LEU A 67 7.73 4.96 -16.71
N GLU A 68 7.78 6.20 -16.26
CA GLU A 68 8.20 7.33 -17.09
C GLU A 68 9.63 7.15 -17.58
N ARG A 69 10.52 6.69 -16.72
CA ARG A 69 11.90 6.41 -17.08
C ARG A 69 12.00 5.29 -18.12
N LEU A 70 11.20 4.26 -17.95
CA LEU A 70 11.17 3.13 -18.87
C LEU A 70 10.68 3.57 -20.24
N GLU A 71 9.64 4.40 -20.30
CA GLU A 71 9.11 4.93 -21.56
C GLU A 71 10.13 5.80 -22.29
N ARG A 72 10.83 6.67 -21.55
CA ARG A 72 11.90 7.49 -22.13
C ARG A 72 13.01 6.63 -22.71
N ALA A 73 13.40 5.59 -22.01
CA ALA A 73 14.44 4.68 -22.49
C ALA A 73 14.03 3.96 -23.78
N ARG A 74 12.73 3.67 -23.93
CA ARG A 74 12.20 3.05 -25.16
C ARG A 74 12.19 3.99 -26.35
N GLU A 75 11.96 5.27 -26.11
CA GLU A 75 11.92 6.29 -27.18
C GLU A 75 13.31 6.62 -27.73
N GLU A 76 14.33 6.42 -26.95
CA GLU A 76 15.71 6.62 -27.35
C GLU A 76 16.27 5.40 -28.09
#